data_3d434184a58a720b1c44b063b8f1a6f6
#
_entry.id   3d434184a58a720b1c44b063b8f1a6f6
#
_cell.length_a   1.000
_cell.length_b   1.000
_cell.length_c   1.000
_cell.angle_alpha   90.00
_cell.angle_beta   90.00
_cell.angle_gamma   90.00
#
_symmetry.space_group_name_H-M   'P 1'
#
loop_
_entity.id
_entity.type
_entity.pdbx_description
1 polymer ?
#
loop_
_entity_poly.entity_id
_entity_poly.type
_entity_poly.pdbx_seq_one_letter_code
_entity_poly.pdbx_strand_id
1 'polypeptide(L)'
;MRFYAFNPLAGGLLTGKHHHFEDAPEPGRFARLKSYRDRYWKHSYFDAIEQIRMACEKEGVAMVEAAYRWLVNHSKMKTELNDGILLGASRQEQMEQNLAAATKGALLESIVAAMDEAWEMAKPDSPPYFKFV
;
A
#
# COMPACT_ATOMS: atom_id res chain seq x y z
N MET A 1 7.89 -1.95 22.95
CA MET A 1 8.17 -2.78 21.74
C MET A 1 8.04 -1.83 20.55
N ARG A 2 8.93 -1.90 19.58
CA ARG A 2 8.87 -1.10 18.35
C ARG A 2 8.17 -1.90 17.27
N PHE A 3 7.38 -1.23 16.46
CA PHE A 3 6.74 -1.83 15.30
C PHE A 3 7.36 -1.27 14.00
N TYR A 4 7.66 -2.13 13.06
CA TYR A 4 8.12 -1.73 11.73
C TYR A 4 7.15 -2.24 10.68
N ALA A 5 6.47 -1.30 10.00
CA ALA A 5 5.60 -1.62 8.88
C ALA A 5 6.43 -2.09 7.69
N PHE A 6 6.18 -3.33 7.27
CA PHE A 6 6.86 -3.98 6.16
C PHE A 6 5.96 -3.97 4.92
N ASN A 7 6.57 -3.81 3.75
CA ASN A 7 5.91 -3.90 2.45
C ASN A 7 4.77 -2.87 2.27
N PRO A 8 5.04 -1.59 2.50
CA PRO A 8 4.01 -0.53 2.55
C PRO A 8 3.21 -0.34 1.27
N LEU A 9 3.69 -0.85 0.14
CA LEU A 9 3.01 -0.78 -1.16
C LEU A 9 2.35 -2.11 -1.58
N ALA A 10 2.10 -3.03 -0.64
CA ALA A 10 1.47 -4.32 -0.89
C ALA A 10 2.12 -5.10 -2.05
N GLY A 11 3.45 -5.20 -2.02
CA GLY A 11 4.22 -5.87 -3.07
C GLY A 11 4.33 -5.09 -4.37
N GLY A 12 3.77 -3.90 -4.44
CA GLY A 12 3.73 -3.04 -5.62
C GLY A 12 2.32 -2.83 -6.19
N LEU A 13 1.26 -3.41 -5.61
CA LEU A 13 -0.11 -3.15 -6.06
C LEU A 13 -0.50 -1.67 -5.94
N LEU A 14 -0.07 -1.01 -4.86
CA LEU A 14 -0.34 0.42 -4.64
C LEU A 14 0.53 1.37 -5.47
N THR A 15 1.32 0.85 -6.40
CA THR A 15 2.04 1.69 -7.38
C THR A 15 1.17 2.18 -8.54
N GLY A 16 0.00 1.58 -8.73
CA GLY A 16 -0.89 1.89 -9.84
C GLY A 16 -0.53 1.21 -11.17
N LYS A 17 0.47 0.31 -11.19
CA LYS A 17 0.90 -0.38 -12.42
C LYS A 17 0.00 -1.53 -12.84
N HIS A 18 -0.72 -2.12 -11.89
CA HIS A 18 -1.59 -3.27 -12.13
C HIS A 18 -3.04 -2.79 -12.05
N HIS A 19 -3.81 -3.00 -13.12
CA HIS A 19 -5.16 -2.46 -13.24
C HIS A 19 -6.25 -3.51 -13.03
N HIS A 20 -6.06 -4.72 -13.55
CA HIS A 20 -7.07 -5.77 -13.50
C HIS A 20 -6.51 -7.09 -12.98
N PHE A 21 -7.32 -7.80 -12.23
CA PHE A 21 -6.94 -9.11 -11.69
C PHE A 21 -6.64 -10.12 -12.82
N GLU A 22 -7.35 -10.05 -13.92
CA GLU A 22 -7.24 -10.93 -15.07
C GLU A 22 -5.98 -10.69 -15.91
N ASP A 23 -5.33 -9.54 -15.72
CA ASP A 23 -4.11 -9.19 -16.44
C ASP A 23 -2.96 -10.10 -16.00
N ALA A 24 -2.09 -10.43 -16.93
CA ALA A 24 -0.82 -11.08 -16.58
C ALA A 24 0.03 -10.11 -15.76
N PRO A 25 0.70 -10.59 -14.68
CA PRO A 25 1.57 -9.72 -13.92
C PRO A 25 2.69 -9.14 -14.80
N GLU A 26 2.84 -7.81 -14.75
CA GLU A 26 3.98 -7.13 -15.34
C GLU A 26 5.31 -7.71 -14.83
N PRO A 27 6.41 -7.63 -15.60
CA PRO A 27 7.72 -8.09 -15.14
C PRO A 27 8.09 -7.49 -13.77
N GLY A 28 8.31 -8.34 -12.77
CA GLY A 28 8.56 -7.90 -11.40
C GLY A 28 8.33 -9.00 -10.36
N ARG A 29 8.01 -8.59 -9.13
CA ARG A 29 7.80 -9.53 -8.01
C ARG A 29 6.64 -10.49 -8.27
N PHE A 30 5.53 -10.01 -8.76
CA PHE A 30 4.35 -10.84 -9.02
C PHE A 30 4.58 -11.87 -10.12
N ALA A 31 5.39 -11.55 -11.13
CA ALA A 31 5.76 -12.50 -12.16
C ALA A 31 6.73 -13.59 -11.64
N ARG A 32 7.64 -13.22 -10.73
CA ARG A 32 8.74 -14.09 -10.29
C ARG A 32 8.41 -14.90 -9.02
N LEU A 33 7.64 -14.33 -8.09
CA LEU A 33 7.42 -14.88 -6.76
C LEU A 33 5.97 -15.30 -6.57
N LYS A 34 5.74 -16.62 -6.61
CA LYS A 34 4.40 -17.20 -6.36
C LYS A 34 3.84 -16.76 -5.01
N SER A 35 4.66 -16.70 -3.96
CA SER A 35 4.25 -16.29 -2.61
C SER A 35 3.67 -14.86 -2.57
N TYR A 36 4.17 -13.95 -3.41
CA TYR A 36 3.61 -12.61 -3.53
C TYR A 36 2.24 -12.62 -4.23
N ARG A 37 2.09 -13.43 -5.29
CA ARG A 37 0.78 -13.59 -5.93
C ARG A 37 -0.23 -14.20 -4.98
N ASP A 38 0.11 -15.26 -4.30
CA ASP A 38 -0.78 -15.94 -3.34
C ASP A 38 -1.24 -14.99 -2.22
N ARG A 39 -0.39 -14.06 -1.82
CA ARG A 39 -0.70 -13.07 -0.77
C ARG A 39 -1.53 -11.90 -1.27
N TYR A 40 -1.20 -11.33 -2.40
CA TYR A 40 -1.71 -10.02 -2.83
C TYR A 40 -2.57 -10.05 -4.09
N TRP A 41 -2.43 -11.03 -4.97
CA TRP A 41 -3.16 -11.08 -6.24
C TRP A 41 -4.52 -11.73 -6.05
N LYS A 42 -5.49 -10.91 -5.61
CA LYS A 42 -6.85 -11.33 -5.26
C LYS A 42 -7.85 -10.32 -5.82
N HIS A 43 -9.03 -10.79 -6.25
CA HIS A 43 -10.09 -9.93 -6.77
C HIS A 43 -10.44 -8.78 -5.81
N SER A 44 -10.68 -9.10 -4.55
CA SER A 44 -11.03 -8.12 -3.52
C SER A 44 -9.96 -7.04 -3.33
N TYR A 45 -8.69 -7.37 -3.56
CA TYR A 45 -7.60 -6.40 -3.47
C TYR A 45 -7.58 -5.47 -4.68
N PHE A 46 -7.87 -5.97 -5.87
CA PHE A 46 -7.98 -5.12 -7.06
C PHE A 46 -9.17 -4.18 -6.97
N ASP A 47 -10.33 -4.65 -6.48
CA ASP A 47 -11.50 -3.81 -6.24
C ASP A 47 -11.19 -2.72 -5.19
N ALA A 48 -10.54 -3.08 -4.10
CA ALA A 48 -10.11 -2.15 -3.05
C ALA A 48 -9.13 -1.09 -3.58
N ILE A 49 -8.16 -1.50 -4.40
CA ILE A 49 -7.17 -0.60 -5.01
C ILE A 49 -7.83 0.35 -6.01
N GLU A 50 -8.80 -0.11 -6.76
CA GLU A 50 -9.57 0.74 -7.66
C GLU A 50 -10.29 1.86 -6.90
N GLN A 51 -10.90 1.53 -5.78
CA GLN A 51 -11.54 2.51 -4.90
C GLN A 51 -10.54 3.59 -4.43
N ILE A 52 -9.35 3.16 -3.99
CA ILE A 52 -8.28 4.09 -3.58
C ILE A 52 -7.81 4.93 -4.76
N ARG A 53 -7.63 4.33 -5.94
CA ARG A 53 -7.15 5.02 -7.13
C ARG A 53 -8.11 6.13 -7.54
N MET A 54 -9.40 5.85 -7.60
CA MET A 54 -10.42 6.85 -7.94
C MET A 54 -10.40 8.05 -6.98
N ALA A 55 -10.28 7.81 -5.68
CA ALA A 55 -10.20 8.88 -4.68
C ALA A 55 -8.90 9.69 -4.83
N CYS A 56 -7.77 9.03 -5.06
CA CYS A 56 -6.48 9.68 -5.25
C CYS A 56 -6.45 10.53 -6.53
N GLU A 57 -6.97 10.02 -7.65
CA GLU A 57 -7.05 10.73 -8.91
C GLU A 57 -7.91 12.00 -8.79
N LYS A 58 -9.05 11.90 -8.12
CA LYS A 58 -9.93 13.04 -7.86
C LYS A 58 -9.22 14.18 -7.12
N GLU A 59 -8.36 13.84 -6.19
CA GLU A 59 -7.65 14.81 -5.35
C GLU A 59 -6.23 15.15 -5.88
N GLY A 60 -5.82 14.57 -7.00
CA GLY A 60 -4.50 14.79 -7.57
C GLY A 60 -3.33 14.25 -6.74
N VAL A 61 -3.53 13.18 -5.99
CA VAL A 61 -2.52 12.54 -5.14
C VAL A 61 -2.14 11.18 -5.74
N ALA A 62 -0.85 10.90 -5.86
CA ALA A 62 -0.39 9.58 -6.30
C ALA A 62 -0.68 8.52 -5.24
N MET A 63 -1.12 7.31 -5.66
CA MET A 63 -1.41 6.21 -4.70
C MET A 63 -0.21 5.84 -3.83
N VAL A 64 1.01 5.86 -4.38
CA VAL A 64 2.24 5.63 -3.61
C VAL A 64 2.38 6.65 -2.48
N GLU A 65 2.16 7.92 -2.80
CA GLU A 65 2.17 8.99 -1.81
C GLU A 65 1.08 8.80 -0.76
N ALA A 66 -0.13 8.46 -1.19
CA ALA A 66 -1.26 8.21 -0.28
C ALA A 66 -0.95 7.06 0.68
N ALA A 67 -0.35 5.96 0.20
CA ALA A 67 0.02 4.82 1.04
C ALA A 67 1.02 5.20 2.15
N TYR A 68 2.06 5.94 1.82
CA TYR A 68 3.04 6.39 2.83
C TYR A 68 2.46 7.40 3.81
N ARG A 69 1.71 8.38 3.31
CA ARG A 69 1.07 9.38 4.16
C ARG A 69 0.04 8.78 5.10
N TRP A 70 -0.70 7.77 4.65
CA TRP A 70 -1.63 7.04 5.51
C TRP A 70 -0.89 6.32 6.64
N LEU A 71 0.17 5.59 6.32
CA LEU A 71 0.96 4.89 7.33
C LEU A 71 1.53 5.84 8.38
N VAL A 72 2.07 6.98 7.96
CA VAL A 72 2.70 7.95 8.86
C VAL A 72 1.68 8.71 9.70
N ASN A 73 0.55 9.14 9.10
CA ASN A 73 -0.34 10.11 9.74
C ASN A 73 -1.67 9.52 10.22
N HIS A 74 -2.11 8.37 9.69
CA HIS A 74 -3.45 7.82 9.94
C HIS A 74 -3.44 6.41 10.53
N SER A 75 -2.29 5.72 10.54
CA SER A 75 -2.16 4.40 11.16
C SER A 75 -2.05 4.50 12.69
N LYS A 76 -2.02 3.35 13.34
CA LYS A 76 -1.77 3.26 14.79
C LYS A 76 -0.29 3.29 15.18
N MET A 77 0.60 3.50 14.23
CA MET A 77 2.03 3.66 14.51
C MET A 77 2.28 4.93 15.32
N LYS A 78 3.24 4.87 16.23
CA LYS A 78 3.53 5.94 17.17
C LYS A 78 5.00 6.32 17.15
N THR A 79 5.26 7.59 16.86
CA THR A 79 6.62 8.15 16.83
C THR A 79 7.32 8.05 18.20
N GLU A 80 6.57 8.25 19.27
CA GLU A 80 7.08 8.14 20.65
C GLU A 80 7.52 6.72 21.03
N LEU A 81 7.03 5.69 20.31
CA LEU A 81 7.49 4.31 20.45
C LEU A 81 8.61 3.94 19.49
N ASN A 82 9.07 4.91 18.69
CA ASN A 82 10.03 4.74 17.59
C ASN A 82 9.57 3.69 16.56
N ASP A 83 8.26 3.66 16.26
CA ASP A 83 7.72 2.87 15.16
C ASP A 83 8.22 3.42 13.82
N GLY A 84 8.33 2.59 12.82
CA GLY A 84 8.88 2.99 11.53
C GLY A 84 8.32 2.22 10.34
N ILE A 85 8.65 2.69 9.16
CA ILE A 85 8.28 2.07 7.88
C ILE A 85 9.56 1.62 7.17
N LEU A 86 9.57 0.38 6.69
CA LEU A 86 10.64 -0.13 5.86
C LEU A 86 10.37 0.27 4.41
N LEU A 87 11.13 1.27 3.94
CA LEU A 87 11.06 1.73 2.56
C LEU A 87 11.88 0.81 1.66
N GLY A 88 11.33 0.47 0.50
CA GLY A 88 12.02 -0.28 -0.54
C GLY A 88 11.94 0.45 -1.88
N ALA A 89 13.03 0.48 -2.61
CA ALA A 89 13.09 1.01 -3.96
C ALA A 89 14.13 0.26 -4.79
N SER A 90 13.88 0.13 -6.08
CA SER A 90 14.84 -0.46 -7.03
C SER A 90 15.77 0.57 -7.67
N ARG A 91 15.47 1.87 -7.51
CA ARG A 91 16.24 3.01 -8.03
C ARG A 91 16.28 4.13 -7.00
N GLN A 92 17.35 4.91 -7.03
CA GLN A 92 17.57 6.04 -6.13
C GLN A 92 16.42 7.06 -6.19
N GLU A 93 15.99 7.44 -7.39
CA GLU A 93 14.90 8.41 -7.59
C GLU A 93 13.60 7.96 -6.91
N GLN A 94 13.30 6.65 -6.97
CA GLN A 94 12.14 6.09 -6.27
C GLN A 94 12.28 6.20 -4.75
N MET A 95 13.48 6.00 -4.21
CA MET A 95 13.73 6.16 -2.78
C MET A 95 13.53 7.60 -2.34
N GLU A 96 14.06 8.57 -3.11
CA GLU A 96 13.89 9.99 -2.84
C GLU A 96 12.42 10.41 -2.88
N GLN A 97 11.66 9.93 -3.88
CA GLN A 97 10.22 10.16 -3.98
C GLN A 97 9.44 9.54 -2.80
N ASN A 98 9.79 8.33 -2.41
CA ASN A 98 9.16 7.64 -1.28
C ASN A 98 9.41 8.37 0.04
N LEU A 99 10.63 8.84 0.26
CA LEU A 99 10.99 9.64 1.44
C LEU A 99 10.24 10.98 1.45
N ALA A 100 10.22 11.68 0.32
CA ALA A 100 9.48 12.92 0.19
C ALA A 100 7.97 12.71 0.45
N ALA A 101 7.39 11.64 -0.08
CA ALA A 101 5.99 11.28 0.16
C ALA A 101 5.70 11.02 1.64
N ALA A 102 6.57 10.26 2.31
CA ALA A 102 6.42 9.92 3.73
C ALA A 102 6.50 11.15 4.67
N THR A 103 7.15 12.22 4.24
CA THR A 103 7.29 13.47 5.02
C THR A 103 6.19 14.50 4.76
N LYS A 104 5.33 14.28 3.77
CA LYS A 104 4.15 15.13 3.56
C LYS A 104 3.12 14.88 4.66
N GLY A 105 2.37 15.88 5.05
CA GLY A 105 1.39 15.80 6.13
C GLY A 105 0.22 14.86 5.87
N ALA A 106 -0.80 14.97 6.72
CA ALA A 106 -2.02 14.16 6.65
C ALA A 106 -2.71 14.23 5.28
N LEU A 107 -3.40 13.15 4.92
CA LEU A 107 -4.24 13.07 3.73
C LEU A 107 -5.54 13.83 3.92
N LEU A 108 -6.19 14.18 2.80
CA LEU A 108 -7.57 14.63 2.80
C LEU A 108 -8.49 13.52 3.30
N GLU A 109 -9.54 13.92 4.02
CA GLU A 109 -10.50 12.98 4.62
C GLU A 109 -11.16 12.07 3.58
N SER A 110 -11.41 12.58 2.36
CA SER A 110 -11.95 11.81 1.24
C SER A 110 -11.08 10.61 0.86
N ILE A 111 -9.75 10.77 0.87
CA ILE A 111 -8.82 9.68 0.60
C ILE A 111 -8.75 8.71 1.78
N VAL A 112 -8.73 9.22 3.01
CA VAL A 112 -8.73 8.36 4.21
C VAL A 112 -9.97 7.49 4.25
N ALA A 113 -11.15 8.07 4.01
CA ALA A 113 -12.41 7.34 3.96
C ALA A 113 -12.39 6.24 2.87
N ALA A 114 -11.89 6.56 1.68
CA ALA A 114 -11.74 5.56 0.61
C ALA A 114 -10.79 4.42 0.97
N MET A 115 -9.72 4.71 1.72
CA MET A 115 -8.80 3.68 2.20
C MET A 115 -9.43 2.79 3.29
N ASP A 116 -10.24 3.36 4.16
CA ASP A 116 -10.98 2.61 5.19
C ASP A 116 -12.04 1.70 4.55
N GLU A 117 -12.78 2.19 3.55
CA GLU A 117 -13.71 1.38 2.76
C GLU A 117 -12.98 0.25 2.02
N ALA A 118 -11.86 0.57 1.38
CA ALA A 118 -11.02 -0.41 0.69
C ALA A 118 -10.51 -1.51 1.63
N TRP A 119 -10.19 -1.16 2.88
CA TRP A 119 -9.85 -2.14 3.90
C TRP A 119 -10.99 -3.12 4.19
N GLU A 120 -12.22 -2.63 4.35
CA GLU A 120 -13.37 -3.52 4.57
C GLU A 120 -13.61 -4.47 3.38
N MET A 121 -13.29 -4.06 2.14
CA MET A 121 -13.34 -4.93 0.96
C MET A 121 -12.25 -6.01 0.97
N ALA A 122 -11.03 -5.64 1.35
CA ALA A 122 -9.84 -6.52 1.32
C ALA A 122 -9.74 -7.44 2.55
N LYS A 123 -10.27 -7.03 3.68
CA LYS A 123 -10.14 -7.67 4.99
C LYS A 123 -10.51 -9.15 5.04
N PRO A 124 -11.61 -9.61 4.41
CA PRO A 124 -11.96 -11.04 4.42
C PRO A 124 -10.90 -11.95 3.82
N ASP A 125 -10.14 -11.43 2.85
CA ASP A 125 -9.08 -12.17 2.14
C ASP A 125 -7.67 -11.89 2.72
N SER A 126 -7.57 -11.03 3.73
CA SER A 126 -6.29 -10.71 4.35
C SER A 126 -5.75 -11.88 5.15
N PRO A 127 -4.49 -12.29 4.95
CA PRO A 127 -3.89 -13.32 5.77
C PRO A 127 -3.70 -12.78 7.20
N PRO A 128 -3.98 -13.60 8.22
CA PRO A 128 -3.68 -13.21 9.59
C PRO A 128 -2.17 -13.01 9.76
N TYR A 129 -1.76 -11.95 10.43
CA TYR A 129 -0.34 -11.59 10.64
C TYR A 129 0.43 -12.65 11.45
N PHE A 130 -0.27 -13.44 12.25
CA PHE A 130 0.30 -14.48 13.15
C PHE A 130 0.32 -15.87 12.51
N LYS A 131 -0.03 -16.02 11.25
CA LYS A 131 -0.01 -17.31 10.59
C LYS A 131 1.43 -17.69 10.29
N PHE A 132 1.98 -18.55 11.12
CA PHE A 132 3.21 -19.25 10.81
C PHE A 132 2.97 -20.20 9.63
N VAL A 133 3.78 -20.08 8.65
CA VAL A 133 3.77 -20.98 7.49
C VAL A 133 4.43 -22.30 7.88
#